data_feadb8b852378f4e7ef9436e4791f587
#
_entry.id   feadb8b852378f4e7ef9436e4791f587
#
_cell.length_a   1.000
_cell.length_b   1.000
_cell.length_c   1.000
_cell.angle_alpha   90.00
_cell.angle_beta   90.00
_cell.angle_gamma   90.00
#
_symmetry.space_group_name_H-M   'P 1'
#
loop_
_entity.id
_entity.type
_entity.pdbx_description
1 polymer ?
#
loop_
_entity_poly.entity_id
_entity_poly.type
_entity_poly.pdbx_seq_one_letter_code
_entity_poly.pdbx_strand_id
1 'polypeptide(L)'
;MLVQDYGIQNMLWSKNNINIFNSAIVGIAMFCGSCINGLYAQEKIKVDVYTNLYLSGNTTIGNVLEELVVGYHLPDNSFIGACFMHSGVERAFYGGTLNYSYVKAWESSFQLVPSIETGFLYGPFSGNITQTKFIVGFGVELRQWFGRKKNSFCGIGSKVLCITAVDVSLWNGLTFGMSF
;
A
#
# COMPACT_ATOMS: atom_id res chain seq x y z
N MET A 1 20.53 35.39 17.25
CA MET A 1 19.32 34.87 17.91
C MET A 1 18.24 34.65 16.87
N LEU A 2 18.38 33.60 16.00
CA LEU A 2 17.49 33.28 14.86
C LEU A 2 17.61 31.81 14.53
N VAL A 3 17.31 30.91 15.49
CA VAL A 3 17.37 29.44 15.24
C VAL A 3 16.09 28.70 15.67
N GLN A 4 15.06 29.40 16.16
CA GLN A 4 13.91 28.73 16.78
C GLN A 4 12.65 28.60 15.91
N ASP A 5 12.58 29.21 14.73
CA ASP A 5 11.33 29.18 13.94
C ASP A 5 11.21 28.04 12.91
N TYR A 6 12.31 27.37 12.58
CA TYR A 6 12.27 26.28 11.56
C TYR A 6 11.61 24.99 12.05
N GLY A 7 11.64 24.70 13.35
CA GLY A 7 11.09 23.44 13.89
C GLY A 7 9.57 23.37 13.91
N ILE A 8 8.90 24.49 14.17
CA ILE A 8 7.43 24.52 14.35
C ILE A 8 6.70 24.46 13.00
N GLN A 9 7.23 25.13 11.99
CA GLN A 9 6.63 25.09 10.64
C GLN A 9 6.71 23.69 10.02
N ASN A 10 7.80 22.96 10.20
CA ASN A 10 7.94 21.59 9.72
C ASN A 10 7.00 20.62 10.45
N MET A 11 6.73 20.83 11.73
CA MET A 11 5.81 19.99 12.51
C MET A 11 4.34 20.23 12.14
N LEU A 12 3.95 21.45 11.81
CA LEU A 12 2.61 21.81 11.34
C LEU A 12 2.36 21.29 9.91
N TRP A 13 3.38 21.31 9.06
CA TRP A 13 3.32 20.78 7.70
C TRP A 13 3.14 19.25 7.71
N SER A 14 3.85 18.56 8.58
CA SER A 14 3.73 17.10 8.78
C SER A 14 2.31 16.69 9.23
N LYS A 15 1.71 17.40 10.19
CA LYS A 15 0.34 17.09 10.65
C LYS A 15 -0.72 17.30 9.57
N ASN A 16 -0.58 18.36 8.77
CA ASN A 16 -1.52 18.64 7.69
C ASN A 16 -1.44 17.58 6.58
N ASN A 17 -0.26 17.08 6.24
CA ASN A 17 -0.08 16.04 5.23
C ASN A 17 -0.66 14.69 5.68
N ILE A 18 -0.52 14.33 6.94
CA ILE A 18 -1.15 13.12 7.51
C ILE A 18 -2.68 13.22 7.44
N ASN A 19 -3.24 14.38 7.75
CA ASN A 19 -4.68 14.60 7.67
C ASN A 19 -5.20 14.56 6.22
N ILE A 20 -4.48 15.13 5.27
CA ILE A 20 -4.83 15.10 3.84
C ILE A 20 -4.78 13.66 3.32
N PHE A 21 -3.74 12.90 3.68
CA PHE A 21 -3.59 11.50 3.27
C PHE A 21 -4.71 10.62 3.85
N ASN A 22 -5.00 10.75 5.15
CA ASN A 22 -6.12 10.04 5.79
C ASN A 22 -7.47 10.42 5.16
N SER A 23 -7.68 11.69 4.83
CA SER A 23 -8.91 12.14 4.16
C SER A 23 -9.00 11.58 2.73
N ALA A 24 -7.89 11.50 2.01
CA ALA A 24 -7.83 10.91 0.68
C ALA A 24 -8.11 9.41 0.72
N ILE A 25 -7.54 8.66 1.68
CA ILE A 25 -7.83 7.24 1.89
C ILE A 25 -9.32 7.01 2.14
N VAL A 26 -9.91 7.78 3.06
CA VAL A 26 -11.35 7.68 3.36
C VAL A 26 -12.18 8.05 2.13
N GLY A 27 -11.82 9.09 1.40
CA GLY A 27 -12.50 9.50 0.16
C GLY A 27 -12.43 8.42 -0.93
N ILE A 28 -11.26 7.83 -1.14
CA ILE A 28 -11.07 6.73 -2.11
C ILE A 28 -11.86 5.50 -1.68
N ALA A 29 -11.84 5.14 -0.41
CA ALA A 29 -12.61 4.01 0.11
C ALA A 29 -14.12 4.21 -0.06
N MET A 30 -14.64 5.43 0.17
CA MET A 30 -16.04 5.78 -0.07
C MET A 30 -16.40 5.78 -1.55
N PHE A 31 -15.53 6.32 -2.42
CA PHE A 31 -15.72 6.35 -3.87
C PHE A 31 -15.69 4.93 -4.45
N CYS A 32 -14.72 4.11 -4.06
CA CYS A 32 -14.67 2.69 -4.44
C CYS A 32 -15.91 1.94 -3.97
N GLY A 33 -16.36 2.16 -2.72
CA GLY A 33 -17.60 1.57 -2.21
C GLY A 33 -18.83 1.93 -3.03
N SER A 34 -18.92 3.15 -3.54
CA SER A 34 -20.03 3.62 -4.38
C SER A 34 -19.97 3.02 -5.80
N CYS A 35 -18.79 2.92 -6.39
CA CYS A 35 -18.57 2.30 -7.70
C CYS A 35 -18.84 0.79 -7.66
N ILE A 36 -18.44 0.12 -6.57
CA ILE A 36 -18.63 -1.31 -6.35
C ILE A 36 -20.11 -1.66 -6.34
N ASN A 37 -20.97 -0.88 -5.68
CA ASN A 37 -22.41 -1.12 -5.66
C ASN A 37 -23.05 -1.10 -7.07
N GLY A 38 -22.50 -0.34 -8.01
CA GLY A 38 -22.95 -0.33 -9.42
C GLY A 38 -22.50 -1.54 -10.23
N LEU A 39 -21.36 -2.14 -9.91
CA LEU A 39 -20.81 -3.33 -10.59
C LEU A 39 -21.39 -4.65 -10.07
N TYR A 40 -21.91 -4.68 -8.86
CA TYR A 40 -22.52 -5.88 -8.23
C TYR A 40 -23.76 -6.42 -8.97
N ALA A 41 -24.30 -5.65 -9.89
CA ALA A 41 -25.56 -6.03 -10.59
C ALA A 41 -25.34 -7.03 -11.73
N GLN A 42 -24.11 -7.31 -12.17
CA GLN A 42 -23.91 -8.11 -13.38
C GLN A 42 -23.07 -9.38 -13.28
N GLU A 43 -22.12 -9.49 -12.34
CA GLU A 43 -21.37 -10.74 -12.10
C GLU A 43 -20.76 -10.74 -10.69
N LYS A 44 -20.46 -11.94 -10.15
CA LYS A 44 -19.83 -12.13 -8.82
C LYS A 44 -18.36 -11.64 -8.79
N ILE A 45 -18.14 -10.38 -9.11
CA ILE A 45 -16.81 -9.77 -9.00
C ILE A 45 -16.54 -9.52 -7.53
N LYS A 46 -15.50 -10.16 -7.01
CA LYS A 46 -15.04 -9.98 -5.65
C LYS A 46 -13.96 -8.88 -5.62
N VAL A 47 -14.24 -7.81 -4.89
CA VAL A 47 -13.34 -6.67 -4.75
C VAL A 47 -12.72 -6.68 -3.37
N ASP A 48 -11.40 -6.57 -3.29
CA ASP A 48 -10.68 -6.40 -2.06
C ASP A 48 -10.17 -4.96 -1.92
N VAL A 49 -10.29 -4.44 -0.70
CA VAL A 49 -9.64 -3.20 -0.28
C VAL A 49 -8.82 -3.51 0.95
N TYR A 50 -7.53 -3.25 0.90
CA TYR A 50 -6.65 -3.50 2.04
C TYR A 50 -5.53 -2.48 2.17
N THR A 51 -5.01 -2.36 3.37
CA THR A 51 -3.87 -1.52 3.70
C THR A 51 -2.73 -2.37 4.23
N ASN A 52 -1.52 -2.00 3.83
CA ASN A 52 -0.29 -2.58 4.33
C ASN A 52 0.48 -1.51 5.10
N LEU A 53 1.05 -1.91 6.20
CA LEU A 53 2.01 -1.11 6.96
C LEU A 53 3.31 -1.91 7.07
N TYR A 54 4.31 -1.50 6.31
CA TYR A 54 5.61 -2.15 6.30
C TYR A 54 6.65 -1.32 7.05
N LEU A 55 7.56 -2.02 7.68
CA LEU A 55 8.74 -1.46 8.34
C LEU A 55 10.00 -2.03 7.68
N SER A 56 11.01 -1.19 7.54
CA SER A 56 12.33 -1.58 7.08
C SER A 56 13.40 -0.93 7.97
N GLY A 57 14.60 -1.48 7.92
CA GLY A 57 15.72 -0.94 8.69
C GLY A 57 16.14 0.44 8.19
N ASN A 58 17.07 0.47 7.27
CA ASN A 58 17.60 1.73 6.74
C ASN A 58 17.45 1.73 5.22
N THR A 59 16.54 2.55 4.72
CA THR A 59 16.29 2.67 3.27
C THR A 59 16.32 4.13 2.82
N THR A 60 16.51 4.33 1.53
CA THR A 60 16.53 5.66 0.91
C THR A 60 15.19 6.39 1.03
N ILE A 61 14.08 5.65 1.11
CA ILE A 61 12.73 6.21 1.17
C ILE A 61 12.15 6.28 2.59
N GLY A 62 12.93 5.95 3.61
CA GLY A 62 12.51 5.97 5.02
C GLY A 62 12.32 4.58 5.59
N ASN A 63 11.75 4.50 6.79
CA ASN A 63 11.63 3.25 7.55
C ASN A 63 10.20 2.72 7.62
N VAL A 64 9.23 3.49 7.16
CA VAL A 64 7.81 3.15 7.14
C VAL A 64 7.29 3.28 5.72
N LEU A 65 6.61 2.27 5.24
CA LEU A 65 5.90 2.27 3.96
C LEU A 65 4.44 1.91 4.21
N GLU A 66 3.57 2.81 3.87
CA GLU A 66 2.12 2.66 3.93
C GLU A 66 1.58 2.43 2.53
N GLU A 67 0.69 1.47 2.38
CA GLU A 67 0.05 1.15 1.11
C GLU A 67 -1.45 1.01 1.29
N LEU A 68 -2.18 1.51 0.30
CA LEU A 68 -3.59 1.21 0.09
C LEU A 68 -3.75 0.48 -1.23
N VAL A 69 -4.27 -0.72 -1.19
CA VAL A 69 -4.50 -1.55 -2.37
C VAL A 69 -5.99 -1.74 -2.59
N VAL A 70 -6.40 -1.54 -3.83
CA VAL A 70 -7.78 -1.75 -4.28
C VAL A 70 -7.74 -2.56 -5.57
N GLY A 71 -8.46 -3.65 -5.63
CA GLY A 71 -8.50 -4.48 -6.84
C GLY A 71 -9.56 -5.56 -6.80
N TYR A 72 -9.52 -6.43 -7.75
CA TYR A 72 -10.51 -7.48 -7.92
C TYR A 72 -9.89 -8.85 -8.20
N HIS A 73 -10.61 -9.90 -7.80
CA HIS A 73 -10.24 -11.28 -8.06
C HIS A 73 -10.63 -11.72 -9.46
N LEU A 74 -9.71 -12.38 -10.11
CA LEU A 74 -9.96 -13.10 -11.35
C LEU A 74 -10.43 -14.53 -11.06
N PRO A 75 -11.10 -15.20 -12.02
CA PRO A 75 -11.63 -16.57 -11.82
C PRO A 75 -10.58 -17.64 -11.50
N ASP A 76 -9.32 -17.40 -11.84
CA ASP A 76 -8.16 -18.29 -11.61
C ASP A 76 -7.50 -18.14 -10.24
N ASN A 77 -8.16 -17.47 -9.28
CA ASN A 77 -7.62 -17.08 -7.98
C ASN A 77 -6.48 -16.05 -8.02
N SER A 78 -6.26 -15.42 -9.15
CA SER A 78 -5.38 -14.25 -9.19
C SER A 78 -6.13 -12.98 -8.79
N PHE A 79 -5.36 -11.96 -8.45
CA PHE A 79 -5.86 -10.66 -8.07
C PHE A 79 -5.09 -9.60 -8.85
N ILE A 80 -5.80 -8.62 -9.39
CA ILE A 80 -5.22 -7.44 -10.02
C ILE A 80 -5.72 -6.22 -9.28
N GLY A 81 -4.81 -5.34 -8.89
CA GLY A 81 -5.15 -4.12 -8.16
C GLY A 81 -4.23 -2.94 -8.47
N ALA A 82 -4.70 -1.78 -8.08
CA ALA A 82 -3.91 -0.57 -7.96
C ALA A 82 -3.48 -0.39 -6.51
N CYS A 83 -2.22 -0.06 -6.31
CA CYS A 83 -1.64 0.23 -5.02
C CYS A 83 -1.22 1.71 -5.00
N PHE A 84 -1.62 2.41 -3.96
CA PHE A 84 -1.13 3.75 -3.64
C PHE A 84 -0.19 3.62 -2.45
N MET A 85 0.98 4.22 -2.55
CA MET A 85 2.02 4.10 -1.52
C MET A 85 2.49 5.47 -1.04
N HIS A 86 2.80 5.50 0.25
CA HIS A 86 3.40 6.63 0.93
C HIS A 86 4.52 6.14 1.83
N SER A 87 5.63 6.83 1.84
CA SER A 87 6.76 6.51 2.72
C SER A 87 7.45 7.76 3.21
N GLY A 88 8.04 7.65 4.41
CA GLY A 88 8.83 8.70 5.02
C GLY A 88 8.03 9.70 5.85
N VAL A 89 8.60 10.10 6.98
CA VAL A 89 8.00 11.08 7.90
C VAL A 89 8.56 12.48 7.64
N GLU A 90 9.86 12.59 7.42
CA GLU A 90 10.52 13.89 7.19
C GLU A 90 10.63 14.23 5.71
N ARG A 91 10.76 13.21 4.84
CA ARG A 91 10.82 13.33 3.39
C ARG A 91 9.78 12.41 2.81
N ALA A 92 8.66 12.98 2.41
CA ALA A 92 7.54 12.19 1.90
C ALA A 92 7.80 11.72 0.46
N PHE A 93 7.61 10.42 0.26
CA PHE A 93 7.56 9.77 -1.03
C PHE A 93 6.15 9.31 -1.30
N TYR A 94 5.68 9.50 -2.51
CA TYR A 94 4.36 9.09 -2.95
C TYR A 94 4.47 8.27 -4.21
N GLY A 95 3.67 7.23 -4.31
CA GLY A 95 3.73 6.37 -5.49
C GLY A 95 2.43 5.70 -5.83
N GLY A 96 2.45 5.07 -6.99
CA GLY A 96 1.39 4.20 -7.44
C GLY A 96 1.95 3.04 -8.23
N THR A 97 1.42 1.85 -7.97
CA THR A 97 1.79 0.63 -8.68
C THR A 97 0.55 -0.13 -9.15
N LEU A 98 0.75 -0.94 -10.17
CA LEU A 98 -0.13 -2.06 -10.49
C LEU A 98 0.39 -3.28 -9.74
N ASN A 99 -0.51 -3.94 -9.02
CA ASN A 99 -0.24 -5.15 -8.26
C ASN A 99 -0.92 -6.34 -8.94
N TYR A 100 -0.17 -7.41 -9.11
CA TYR A 100 -0.69 -8.71 -9.47
C TYR A 100 -0.30 -9.71 -8.39
N SER A 101 -1.25 -10.49 -7.91
CA SER A 101 -0.98 -11.52 -6.91
C SER A 101 -1.78 -12.79 -7.20
N TYR A 102 -1.27 -13.92 -6.71
CA TYR A 102 -1.93 -15.21 -6.79
C TYR A 102 -2.31 -15.67 -5.39
N VAL A 103 -3.59 -15.98 -5.19
CA VAL A 103 -4.12 -16.38 -3.89
C VAL A 103 -4.18 -17.89 -3.80
N LYS A 104 -3.25 -18.48 -3.03
CA LYS A 104 -3.26 -19.92 -2.74
C LYS A 104 -3.86 -20.16 -1.36
N ALA A 105 -5.06 -20.74 -1.35
CA ALA A 105 -5.63 -21.22 -0.10
C ALA A 105 -4.79 -22.38 0.44
N TRP A 106 -4.41 -22.30 1.71
CA TRP A 106 -3.66 -23.36 2.39
C TRP A 106 -4.60 -24.23 3.21
N GLU A 107 -5.46 -23.58 3.98
CA GLU A 107 -6.52 -24.20 4.77
C GLU A 107 -7.76 -23.31 4.71
N SER A 108 -8.83 -23.72 5.37
CA SER A 108 -10.13 -23.03 5.26
C SER A 108 -10.13 -21.54 5.59
N SER A 109 -9.10 -21.03 6.29
CA SER A 109 -8.99 -19.63 6.71
C SER A 109 -7.63 -18.97 6.43
N PHE A 110 -6.62 -19.75 6.01
CA PHE A 110 -5.30 -19.23 5.70
C PHE A 110 -5.04 -19.17 4.20
N GLN A 111 -4.38 -18.13 3.75
CA GLN A 111 -3.99 -17.93 2.36
C GLN A 111 -2.55 -17.46 2.28
N LEU A 112 -1.79 -18.05 1.35
CA LEU A 112 -0.49 -17.55 0.92
C LEU A 112 -0.68 -16.73 -0.34
N VAL A 113 -0.16 -15.51 -0.35
CA VAL A 113 -0.39 -14.53 -1.42
C VAL A 113 0.96 -13.99 -1.92
N PRO A 114 1.63 -14.69 -2.84
CA PRO A 114 2.76 -14.11 -3.56
C PRO A 114 2.26 -12.99 -4.48
N SER A 115 3.03 -11.93 -4.59
CA SER A 115 2.70 -10.75 -5.37
C SER A 115 3.89 -10.18 -6.12
N ILE A 116 3.58 -9.53 -7.23
CA ILE A 116 4.49 -8.65 -7.96
C ILE A 116 3.80 -7.32 -8.20
N GLU A 117 4.54 -6.25 -8.11
CA GLU A 117 4.04 -4.92 -8.42
C GLU A 117 5.03 -4.13 -9.25
N THR A 118 4.52 -3.18 -10.02
CA THR A 118 5.34 -2.28 -10.82
C THR A 118 4.68 -0.92 -10.95
N GLY A 119 5.47 0.13 -10.94
CA GLY A 119 4.94 1.49 -11.02
C GLY A 119 5.99 2.56 -10.80
N PHE A 120 5.59 3.65 -10.18
CA PHE A 120 6.44 4.81 -9.98
C PHE A 120 6.35 5.33 -8.56
N LEU A 121 7.47 5.84 -8.08
CA LEU A 121 7.62 6.53 -6.82
C LEU A 121 8.19 7.92 -7.06
N TYR A 122 7.56 8.93 -6.50
CA TYR A 122 7.93 10.34 -6.58
C TYR A 122 8.39 10.85 -5.22
N GLY A 123 9.55 11.49 -5.17
CA GLY A 123 10.07 12.03 -3.92
C GLY A 123 11.50 12.56 -4.00
N PRO A 124 12.08 13.00 -2.89
CA PRO A 124 13.40 13.60 -2.82
C PRO A 124 14.52 12.53 -2.74
N PHE A 125 14.81 11.86 -3.85
CA PHE A 125 15.81 10.78 -3.92
C PHE A 125 17.26 11.25 -3.79
N SER A 126 17.57 12.50 -4.11
CA SER A 126 18.93 13.02 -4.03
C SER A 126 18.91 14.41 -3.40
N GLY A 127 19.23 14.49 -2.13
CA GLY A 127 19.19 15.74 -1.37
C GLY A 127 17.79 16.36 -1.39
N ASN A 128 17.66 17.54 -1.98
CA ASN A 128 16.40 18.26 -2.12
C ASN A 128 15.78 18.16 -3.53
N ILE A 129 16.39 17.35 -4.42
CA ILE A 129 15.91 17.20 -5.78
C ILE A 129 14.83 16.10 -5.81
N THR A 130 13.61 16.52 -6.09
CA THR A 130 12.49 15.62 -6.27
C THR A 130 12.53 14.97 -7.65
N GLN A 131 12.39 13.67 -7.71
CA GLN A 131 12.43 12.86 -8.93
C GLN A 131 11.33 11.81 -8.93
N THR A 132 11.00 11.33 -10.13
CA THR A 132 10.18 10.13 -10.30
C THR A 132 11.09 8.96 -10.64
N LYS A 133 10.96 7.86 -9.91
CA LYS A 133 11.69 6.61 -10.15
C LYS A 133 10.75 5.48 -10.45
N PHE A 134 11.15 4.61 -11.35
CA PHE A 134 10.46 3.35 -11.60
C PHE A 134 10.75 2.37 -10.48
N ILE A 135 9.72 1.62 -10.05
CA ILE A 135 9.82 0.63 -8.99
C ILE A 135 9.26 -0.72 -9.44
N VAL A 136 9.87 -1.77 -8.92
CA VAL A 136 9.37 -3.15 -9.00
C VAL A 136 9.40 -3.74 -7.61
N GLY A 137 8.30 -4.36 -7.17
CA GLY A 137 8.18 -5.03 -5.90
C GLY A 137 7.85 -6.51 -6.07
N PHE A 138 8.40 -7.33 -5.18
CA PHE A 138 8.07 -8.74 -5.04
C PHE A 138 7.71 -8.99 -3.59
N GLY A 139 6.53 -9.53 -3.35
CA GLY A 139 6.02 -9.75 -2.01
C GLY A 139 5.49 -11.15 -1.80
N VAL A 140 5.40 -11.51 -0.53
CA VAL A 140 4.66 -12.67 -0.07
C VAL A 140 3.95 -12.32 1.23
N GLU A 141 2.67 -12.66 1.32
CA GLU A 141 1.84 -12.43 2.48
C GLU A 141 1.20 -13.75 2.94
N LEU A 142 1.09 -13.91 4.25
CA LEU A 142 0.24 -14.92 4.87
C LEU A 142 -0.97 -14.21 5.46
N ARG A 143 -2.15 -14.46 4.91
CA ARG A 143 -3.42 -13.85 5.33
C ARG A 143 -4.26 -14.84 6.09
N GLN A 144 -4.93 -14.38 7.14
CA GLN A 144 -5.95 -15.12 7.87
C GLN A 144 -7.29 -14.39 7.74
N TRP A 145 -8.29 -15.13 7.28
CA TRP A 145 -9.66 -14.63 7.13
C TRP A 145 -10.47 -14.86 8.39
N PHE A 146 -11.32 -13.89 8.72
CA PHE A 146 -12.21 -13.96 9.87
C PHE A 146 -13.58 -13.34 9.57
N GLY A 147 -14.48 -13.44 10.54
CA GLY A 147 -15.90 -13.07 10.38
C GLY A 147 -16.75 -14.21 9.82
N ARG A 148 -18.06 -14.14 10.05
CA ARG A 148 -19.02 -15.18 9.62
C ARG A 148 -19.03 -15.39 8.10
N LYS A 149 -18.82 -14.31 7.33
CA LYS A 149 -18.79 -14.33 5.85
C LYS A 149 -17.39 -14.44 5.29
N LYS A 150 -16.35 -14.51 6.13
CA LYS A 150 -14.96 -14.46 5.72
C LYS A 150 -14.68 -13.24 4.80
N ASN A 151 -15.17 -12.09 5.20
CA ASN A 151 -15.04 -10.85 4.42
C ASN A 151 -14.01 -9.88 4.98
N SER A 152 -13.32 -10.25 6.05
CA SER A 152 -12.23 -9.48 6.62
C SER A 152 -11.01 -10.35 6.79
N PHE A 153 -9.84 -9.79 6.65
CA PHE A 153 -8.58 -10.52 6.86
C PHE A 153 -7.53 -9.62 7.52
N CYS A 154 -6.61 -10.26 8.21
CA CYS A 154 -5.33 -9.69 8.59
C CYS A 154 -4.21 -10.61 8.12
N GLY A 155 -3.01 -10.06 7.99
CA GLY A 155 -1.87 -10.82 7.53
C GLY A 155 -0.55 -10.23 7.97
N ILE A 156 0.47 -11.03 7.74
CA ILE A 156 1.86 -10.62 7.84
C ILE A 156 2.51 -10.84 6.48
N GLY A 157 3.42 -9.97 6.10
CA GLY A 157 4.07 -10.09 4.80
C GLY A 157 5.48 -9.55 4.78
N SER A 158 6.18 -9.95 3.74
CA SER A 158 7.49 -9.44 3.40
C SER A 158 7.51 -9.02 1.94
N LYS A 159 8.18 -7.91 1.64
CA LYS A 159 8.29 -7.35 0.31
C LYS A 159 9.72 -6.90 0.06
N VAL A 160 10.25 -7.23 -1.10
CA VAL A 160 11.46 -6.62 -1.64
C VAL A 160 11.04 -5.55 -2.62
N LEU A 161 11.48 -4.32 -2.41
CA LEU A 161 11.22 -3.18 -3.29
C LEU A 161 12.53 -2.76 -3.96
N CYS A 162 12.54 -2.77 -5.27
CA CYS A 162 13.64 -2.32 -6.11
C CYS A 162 13.29 -0.96 -6.71
N ILE A 163 14.07 0.07 -6.40
CA ILE A 163 13.93 1.43 -6.93
C ILE A 163 15.06 1.64 -7.94
N THR A 164 14.72 1.88 -9.19
CA THR A 164 15.69 1.99 -10.29
C THR A 164 16.79 3.00 -10.00
N ALA A 165 18.05 2.52 -10.05
CA ALA A 165 19.27 3.29 -9.83
C ALA A 165 19.35 3.96 -8.45
N VAL A 166 18.62 3.45 -7.45
CA VAL A 166 18.60 4.03 -6.11
C VAL A 166 18.86 2.96 -5.05
N ASP A 167 17.95 1.99 -4.90
CA ASP A 167 17.95 1.10 -3.74
C ASP A 167 17.25 -0.23 -4.02
N VAL A 168 17.63 -1.24 -3.22
CA VAL A 168 16.92 -2.51 -3.08
C VAL A 168 16.70 -2.73 -1.59
N SER A 169 15.47 -2.76 -1.16
CA SER A 169 15.12 -2.78 0.25
C SER A 169 14.14 -3.89 0.59
N LEU A 170 14.31 -4.48 1.79
CA LEU A 170 13.40 -5.49 2.34
C LEU A 170 12.47 -4.83 3.36
N TRP A 171 11.20 -5.07 3.20
CA TRP A 171 10.12 -4.54 4.01
C TRP A 171 9.33 -5.68 4.64
N ASN A 172 9.05 -5.60 5.94
CA ASN A 172 8.25 -6.56 6.67
C ASN A 172 7.08 -5.83 7.34
N GLY A 173 5.89 -6.40 7.31
CA GLY A 173 4.76 -5.65 7.81
C GLY A 173 3.48 -6.44 8.02
N LEU A 174 2.44 -5.67 8.27
CA LEU A 174 1.10 -6.11 8.56
C LEU A 174 0.16 -5.69 7.44
N THR A 175 -0.81 -6.55 7.16
CA THR A 175 -1.89 -6.31 6.19
C THR A 175 -3.24 -6.39 6.89
N PHE A 176 -4.14 -5.47 6.58
CA PHE A 176 -5.53 -5.49 7.04
C PHE A 176 -6.44 -5.16 5.88
N GLY A 177 -7.50 -5.96 5.69
CA GLY A 177 -8.38 -5.73 4.57
C GLY A 177 -9.75 -6.34 4.68
N MET A 178 -10.57 -5.97 3.70
CA MET A 178 -11.94 -6.45 3.53
C MET A 178 -12.19 -6.81 2.07
N SER A 179 -13.07 -7.78 1.90
CA SER A 179 -13.58 -8.23 0.61
C SER A 179 -15.08 -7.97 0.54
N PHE A 180 -15.52 -7.47 -0.60
CA PHE A 180 -16.91 -7.09 -0.87
C PHE A 180 -17.52 -7.91 -2.00
#